data_abda6f1b730f93399beb058959f2d1d9
#
_entry.id   abda6f1b730f93399beb058959f2d1d9
#
_cell.length_a   1.000
_cell.length_b   1.000
_cell.length_c   1.000
_cell.angle_alpha   90.00
_cell.angle_beta   90.00
_cell.angle_gamma   90.00
#
_symmetry.space_group_name_H-M   'P 1'
#
loop_
_entity.id
_entity.type
_entity.pdbx_description
1 polymer ?
#
loop_
_entity_poly.entity_id
_entity_poly.type
_entity_poly.pdbx_seq_one_letter_code
_entity_poly.pdbx_strand_id
1 'polypeptide(L)'
;MRKKREPVLMFESNDEGLPKVVRDYRARYRTISQVLDKNPEILDLVDRDLRKLSQGDRKGRKGDFTSENILRALIVQDVEGLPFREAVIRIGGDGFLQDFVRTRKKAVMDYSFLDKSSLAIRPETWKRVNELLGRYGVKQGIINPKVIRTDTTVMEANIHYPTDASLLWDTWRVAERLLVRARNIVEESVPHRFHTRKIKKLYLFITRYSSSPSAKRQGKVQESFRTLIERVEWIVAIAADFCEAFGSANQIELAATALELRSFLPSMQKVVAVARRVQIVRETVPASEKVFSIFEPHTELIKRGKRNKPVEFGHKVLLCETAEKFITDYEVYEHQEADCNLTEPVIHRHEKLFGERPVVLAADKGFCPQKNKFEELAKLVKNLAIPQRMQDFMDKLLAQNQAFRAGIEGTISGLKRAFRWFRCFFRGFKGFARNVGMGVFCHNLIVLAEHECG
;
A
#
# COMPACT_ATOMS: atom_id res chain seq x y z
N MET A 1 -28.05 1.29 12.67
CA MET A 1 -27.12 0.15 12.73
C MET A 1 -27.07 -0.49 11.35
N ARG A 2 -25.87 -0.67 10.76
CA ARG A 2 -25.69 -1.28 9.42
C ARG A 2 -26.09 -2.75 9.46
N LYS A 3 -26.84 -3.21 8.45
CA LYS A 3 -27.13 -4.63 8.27
C LYS A 3 -25.88 -5.33 7.72
N LYS A 4 -25.58 -6.54 8.20
CA LYS A 4 -24.48 -7.36 7.71
C LYS A 4 -24.79 -7.93 6.32
N ARG A 5 -25.94 -8.54 6.17
CA ARG A 5 -26.42 -9.24 4.97
C ARG A 5 -27.95 -9.07 4.83
N GLU A 6 -28.45 -9.16 3.61
CA GLU A 6 -29.89 -9.32 3.31
C GLU A 6 -30.14 -10.71 2.73
N PRO A 7 -31.36 -11.24 2.85
CA PRO A 7 -31.76 -12.47 2.14
C PRO A 7 -31.51 -12.30 0.64
N VAL A 8 -30.90 -13.28 0.01
CA VAL A 8 -30.46 -13.19 -1.38
C VAL A 8 -31.28 -14.12 -2.24
N LEU A 9 -31.75 -13.60 -3.38
CA LEU A 9 -32.11 -14.40 -4.54
C LEU A 9 -30.83 -14.99 -5.14
N MET A 10 -30.89 -16.22 -5.65
CA MET A 10 -29.73 -16.87 -6.26
C MET A 10 -29.09 -16.00 -7.33
N PHE A 11 -27.76 -16.01 -7.39
CA PHE A 11 -26.99 -15.35 -8.43
C PHE A 11 -26.95 -16.24 -9.66
N GLU A 12 -28.09 -16.33 -10.35
CA GLU A 12 -28.25 -17.08 -11.58
C GLU A 12 -28.29 -16.12 -12.76
N SER A 13 -27.52 -16.43 -13.80
CA SER A 13 -27.59 -15.74 -15.08
C SER A 13 -27.65 -16.80 -16.19
N ASN A 14 -28.52 -16.59 -17.16
CA ASN A 14 -28.51 -17.39 -18.37
C ASN A 14 -27.30 -16.98 -19.22
N ASP A 15 -26.39 -17.93 -19.50
CA ASP A 15 -25.18 -17.72 -20.32
C ASP A 15 -25.33 -18.33 -21.72
N GLU A 16 -26.52 -18.82 -22.05
CA GLU A 16 -26.80 -19.44 -23.33
C GLU A 16 -26.62 -18.43 -24.47
N GLY A 17 -25.89 -18.79 -25.51
CA GLY A 17 -25.58 -17.90 -26.63
C GLY A 17 -24.50 -16.83 -26.39
N LEU A 18 -23.92 -16.72 -25.19
CA LEU A 18 -22.86 -15.74 -24.92
C LEU A 18 -21.49 -16.21 -25.45
N PRO A 19 -20.64 -15.29 -25.93
CA PRO A 19 -19.25 -15.59 -26.28
C PRO A 19 -18.47 -16.21 -25.09
N LYS A 20 -17.50 -17.08 -25.38
CA LYS A 20 -16.68 -17.76 -24.35
C LYS A 20 -16.08 -16.78 -23.35
N VAL A 21 -15.48 -15.69 -23.80
CA VAL A 21 -14.86 -14.68 -22.91
C VAL A 21 -15.85 -14.10 -21.90
N VAL A 22 -17.11 -13.93 -22.27
CA VAL A 22 -18.16 -13.45 -21.36
C VAL A 22 -18.58 -14.53 -20.39
N ARG A 23 -18.69 -15.77 -20.86
CA ARG A 23 -19.00 -16.91 -19.99
C ARG A 23 -17.91 -17.13 -18.93
N ASP A 24 -16.64 -17.11 -19.34
CA ASP A 24 -15.47 -17.27 -18.44
C ASP A 24 -15.43 -16.13 -17.40
N TYR A 25 -15.71 -14.89 -17.82
CA TYR A 25 -15.82 -13.73 -16.93
C TYR A 25 -16.94 -13.95 -15.89
N ARG A 26 -18.14 -14.35 -16.32
CA ARG A 26 -19.26 -14.58 -15.42
C ARG A 26 -19.04 -15.78 -14.51
N ALA A 27 -18.45 -16.86 -15.01
CA ALA A 27 -18.09 -18.05 -14.23
C ALA A 27 -17.15 -17.68 -13.08
N ARG A 28 -16.10 -16.88 -13.34
CA ARG A 28 -15.18 -16.39 -12.31
C ARG A 28 -15.92 -15.68 -11.17
N TYR A 29 -16.81 -14.73 -11.47
CA TYR A 29 -17.56 -14.00 -10.44
C TYR A 29 -18.57 -14.90 -9.68
N ARG A 30 -19.15 -15.89 -10.34
CA ARG A 30 -20.02 -16.87 -9.66
C ARG A 30 -19.21 -17.70 -8.67
N THR A 31 -18.05 -18.19 -9.06
CA THR A 31 -17.18 -18.96 -8.16
C THR A 31 -16.69 -18.10 -7.01
N ILE A 32 -16.27 -16.85 -7.26
CA ILE A 32 -15.94 -15.92 -6.19
C ILE A 32 -17.14 -15.74 -5.23
N SER A 33 -18.38 -15.60 -5.75
CA SER A 33 -19.57 -15.52 -4.91
C SER A 33 -19.77 -16.77 -4.05
N GLN A 34 -19.58 -17.96 -4.62
CA GLN A 34 -19.67 -19.23 -3.90
C GLN A 34 -18.63 -19.36 -2.81
N VAL A 35 -17.36 -18.98 -3.09
CA VAL A 35 -16.29 -18.96 -2.09
C VAL A 35 -16.65 -18.05 -0.92
N LEU A 36 -17.16 -16.84 -1.20
CA LEU A 36 -17.58 -15.90 -0.15
C LEU A 36 -18.77 -16.44 0.66
N ASP A 37 -19.71 -17.11 0.02
CA ASP A 37 -20.91 -17.68 0.67
C ASP A 37 -20.55 -18.89 1.53
N LYS A 38 -19.59 -19.71 1.11
CA LYS A 38 -19.04 -20.84 1.88
C LYS A 38 -18.17 -20.41 3.06
N ASN A 39 -17.68 -19.14 3.08
CA ASN A 39 -16.79 -18.62 4.12
C ASN A 39 -17.39 -17.35 4.79
N PRO A 40 -18.52 -17.46 5.51
CA PRO A 40 -19.20 -16.31 6.11
C PRO A 40 -18.36 -15.55 7.13
N GLU A 41 -17.32 -16.18 7.71
CA GLU A 41 -16.39 -15.58 8.67
C GLU A 41 -15.60 -14.42 8.03
N ILE A 42 -15.37 -14.45 6.72
CA ILE A 42 -14.76 -13.35 5.97
C ILE A 42 -15.61 -12.08 6.12
N LEU A 43 -16.91 -12.22 5.89
CA LEU A 43 -17.84 -11.10 6.05
C LEU A 43 -17.94 -10.66 7.51
N ASP A 44 -17.84 -11.57 8.49
CA ASP A 44 -17.85 -11.22 9.90
C ASP A 44 -16.67 -10.34 10.32
N LEU A 45 -15.49 -10.64 9.79
CA LEU A 45 -14.30 -9.84 10.04
C LEU A 45 -14.43 -8.43 9.46
N VAL A 46 -14.88 -8.32 8.22
CA VAL A 46 -15.10 -7.05 7.54
C VAL A 46 -16.22 -6.23 8.18
N ASP A 47 -17.34 -6.86 8.54
CA ASP A 47 -18.49 -6.20 9.19
C ASP A 47 -18.10 -5.57 10.53
N ARG A 48 -17.24 -6.23 11.32
CA ARG A 48 -16.73 -5.67 12.59
C ARG A 48 -16.03 -4.33 12.41
N ASP A 49 -15.26 -4.18 11.35
CA ASP A 49 -14.56 -2.92 11.06
C ASP A 49 -15.51 -1.87 10.47
N LEU A 50 -16.39 -2.27 9.56
CA LEU A 50 -17.36 -1.36 8.94
C LEU A 50 -18.40 -0.80 9.94
N ARG A 51 -18.76 -1.56 10.98
CA ARG A 51 -19.66 -1.06 12.03
C ARG A 51 -19.07 0.10 12.82
N LYS A 52 -17.76 0.19 12.96
CA LYS A 52 -17.11 1.31 13.65
C LYS A 52 -17.33 2.66 12.96
N LEU A 53 -17.53 2.67 11.63
CA LEU A 53 -17.88 3.89 10.88
C LEU A 53 -19.25 4.45 11.30
N SER A 54 -20.16 3.61 11.80
CA SER A 54 -21.53 4.01 12.15
C SER A 54 -21.73 4.31 13.63
N GLN A 55 -20.69 4.20 14.46
CA GLN A 55 -20.81 4.40 15.92
C GLN A 55 -20.89 5.88 16.34
N GLY A 56 -20.52 6.82 15.45
CA GLY A 56 -20.56 8.27 15.72
C GLY A 56 -21.96 8.90 15.58
N ASP A 57 -22.91 8.23 14.94
CA ASP A 57 -24.20 8.83 14.62
C ASP A 57 -25.37 7.90 15.01
N ARG A 58 -25.78 7.96 16.26
CA ARG A 58 -26.95 7.19 16.78
C ARG A 58 -28.28 7.58 16.13
N LYS A 59 -28.35 8.73 15.47
CA LYS A 59 -29.53 9.28 14.80
C LYS A 59 -29.42 9.28 13.26
N GLY A 60 -28.29 8.77 12.70
CA GLY A 60 -28.05 8.77 11.27
C GLY A 60 -29.04 7.89 10.48
N ARG A 61 -29.32 8.31 9.24
CA ARG A 61 -30.11 7.54 8.26
C ARG A 61 -29.61 6.09 8.21
N LYS A 62 -30.52 5.12 8.24
CA LYS A 62 -30.18 3.71 8.03
C LYS A 62 -29.46 3.59 6.69
N GLY A 63 -28.20 3.13 6.72
CA GLY A 63 -27.41 3.00 5.49
C GLY A 63 -28.09 2.02 4.52
N ASP A 64 -28.23 2.43 3.27
CA ASP A 64 -28.89 1.65 2.21
C ASP A 64 -28.09 0.39 1.83
N PHE A 65 -26.78 0.35 2.18
CA PHE A 65 -25.87 -0.74 1.82
C PHE A 65 -25.44 -1.58 3.01
N THR A 66 -25.50 -2.90 2.85
CA THR A 66 -25.00 -3.87 3.82
C THR A 66 -23.47 -3.95 3.79
N SER A 67 -22.87 -4.54 4.81
CA SER A 67 -21.42 -4.81 4.81
C SER A 67 -21.01 -5.74 3.67
N GLU A 68 -21.90 -6.65 3.27
CA GLU A 68 -21.68 -7.53 2.13
C GLU A 68 -21.69 -6.78 0.79
N ASN A 69 -22.63 -5.84 0.59
CA ASN A 69 -22.62 -5.01 -0.63
C ASN A 69 -21.30 -4.25 -0.77
N ILE A 70 -20.77 -3.71 0.34
CA ILE A 70 -19.51 -2.98 0.35
C ILE A 70 -18.35 -3.90 0.01
N LEU A 71 -18.23 -5.06 0.68
CA LEU A 71 -17.15 -6.01 0.41
C LEU A 71 -17.14 -6.45 -1.06
N ARG A 72 -18.30 -6.83 -1.60
CA ARG A 72 -18.44 -7.25 -2.99
C ARG A 72 -18.16 -6.13 -3.99
N ALA A 73 -18.53 -4.87 -3.69
CA ALA A 73 -18.19 -3.72 -4.51
C ALA A 73 -16.68 -3.43 -4.50
N LEU A 74 -16.01 -3.60 -3.35
CA LEU A 74 -14.55 -3.50 -3.25
C LEU A 74 -13.85 -4.60 -4.06
N ILE A 75 -14.37 -5.83 -4.05
CA ILE A 75 -13.84 -6.92 -4.87
C ILE A 75 -13.95 -6.56 -6.35
N VAL A 76 -15.10 -6.07 -6.83
CA VAL A 76 -15.22 -5.60 -8.22
C VAL A 76 -14.22 -4.50 -8.52
N GLN A 77 -14.09 -3.52 -7.64
CA GLN A 77 -13.16 -2.40 -7.82
C GLN A 77 -11.71 -2.86 -8.02
N ASP A 78 -11.26 -3.84 -7.21
CA ASP A 78 -9.87 -4.30 -7.23
C ASP A 78 -9.62 -5.31 -8.37
N VAL A 79 -10.54 -6.29 -8.57
CA VAL A 79 -10.45 -7.30 -9.65
C VAL A 79 -10.48 -6.66 -11.04
N GLU A 80 -11.31 -5.63 -11.25
CA GLU A 80 -11.36 -4.87 -12.50
C GLU A 80 -10.23 -3.82 -12.61
N GLY A 81 -9.43 -3.63 -11.56
CA GLY A 81 -8.37 -2.62 -11.51
C GLY A 81 -8.88 -1.20 -11.69
N LEU A 82 -10.08 -0.87 -11.21
CA LEU A 82 -10.74 0.42 -11.42
C LEU A 82 -10.51 1.41 -10.26
N PRO A 83 -10.43 2.73 -10.52
CA PRO A 83 -10.63 3.74 -9.48
C PRO A 83 -12.05 3.63 -8.90
N PHE A 84 -12.25 4.04 -7.64
CA PHE A 84 -13.56 3.98 -6.97
C PHE A 84 -14.71 4.60 -7.79
N ARG A 85 -14.46 5.75 -8.43
CA ARG A 85 -15.47 6.43 -9.27
C ARG A 85 -15.89 5.57 -10.48
N GLU A 86 -14.94 4.98 -11.17
CA GLU A 86 -15.20 4.12 -12.32
C GLU A 86 -15.85 2.80 -11.89
N ALA A 87 -15.45 2.26 -10.75
CA ALA A 87 -16.02 1.03 -10.19
C ALA A 87 -17.54 1.19 -9.91
N VAL A 88 -17.94 2.30 -9.27
CA VAL A 88 -19.38 2.52 -9.00
C VAL A 88 -20.18 2.77 -10.28
N ILE A 89 -19.60 3.44 -11.29
CA ILE A 89 -20.22 3.59 -12.63
C ILE A 89 -20.36 2.22 -13.29
N ARG A 90 -19.32 1.40 -13.27
CA ARG A 90 -19.32 0.05 -13.85
C ARG A 90 -20.38 -0.84 -13.20
N ILE A 91 -20.44 -0.88 -11.87
CA ILE A 91 -21.45 -1.63 -11.11
C ILE A 91 -22.84 -1.10 -11.42
N GLY A 92 -23.03 0.24 -11.46
CA GLY A 92 -24.33 0.85 -11.74
C GLY A 92 -24.87 0.58 -13.14
N GLY A 93 -23.96 0.43 -14.14
CA GLY A 93 -24.32 0.19 -15.54
C GLY A 93 -24.44 -1.29 -15.95
N ASP A 94 -24.03 -2.24 -15.09
CA ASP A 94 -23.98 -3.66 -15.41
C ASP A 94 -24.87 -4.48 -14.47
N GLY A 95 -25.98 -5.02 -14.98
CA GLY A 95 -26.91 -5.82 -14.20
C GLY A 95 -26.29 -7.08 -13.58
N PHE A 96 -25.32 -7.71 -14.26
CA PHE A 96 -24.60 -8.86 -13.73
C PHE A 96 -23.73 -8.49 -12.52
N LEU A 97 -23.02 -7.37 -12.60
CA LEU A 97 -22.24 -6.86 -11.46
C LEU A 97 -23.13 -6.37 -10.31
N GLN A 98 -24.30 -5.79 -10.62
CA GLN A 98 -25.29 -5.45 -9.58
C GLN A 98 -25.79 -6.70 -8.85
N ASP A 99 -26.00 -7.81 -9.55
CA ASP A 99 -26.37 -9.09 -8.92
C ASP A 99 -25.24 -9.63 -8.06
N PHE A 100 -24.00 -9.62 -8.57
CA PHE A 100 -22.83 -10.00 -7.77
C PHE A 100 -22.69 -9.15 -6.49
N VAL A 101 -22.84 -7.83 -6.59
CA VAL A 101 -22.77 -6.89 -5.46
C VAL A 101 -24.06 -6.93 -4.60
N ARG A 102 -25.13 -7.58 -5.09
CA ARG A 102 -26.43 -7.69 -4.41
C ARG A 102 -27.12 -6.33 -4.24
N THR A 103 -27.03 -5.49 -5.27
CA THR A 103 -27.55 -4.10 -5.23
C THR A 103 -28.62 -3.80 -6.29
N ARG A 104 -29.12 -4.79 -7.06
CA ARG A 104 -30.04 -4.59 -8.21
C ARG A 104 -31.28 -3.74 -7.89
N LYS A 105 -31.77 -3.79 -6.65
CA LYS A 105 -32.95 -3.04 -6.18
C LYS A 105 -32.60 -1.78 -5.39
N LYS A 106 -31.32 -1.37 -5.37
CA LYS A 106 -30.83 -0.25 -4.58
C LYS A 106 -30.36 0.88 -5.48
N ALA A 107 -30.26 2.08 -4.91
CA ALA A 107 -29.58 3.19 -5.55
C ALA A 107 -28.10 2.84 -5.83
N VAL A 108 -27.49 3.52 -6.81
CA VAL A 108 -26.06 3.38 -7.09
C VAL A 108 -25.26 3.87 -5.88
N MET A 109 -24.23 3.11 -5.49
CA MET A 109 -23.35 3.47 -4.38
C MET A 109 -22.51 4.69 -4.75
N ASP A 110 -22.41 5.66 -3.83
CA ASP A 110 -21.51 6.79 -4.03
C ASP A 110 -20.03 6.38 -3.87
N TYR A 111 -19.15 6.87 -4.76
CA TYR A 111 -17.73 6.51 -4.75
C TYR A 111 -17.01 6.98 -3.48
N SER A 112 -17.38 8.12 -2.91
CA SER A 112 -16.78 8.62 -1.68
C SER A 112 -17.18 7.78 -0.46
N PHE A 113 -18.39 7.21 -0.49
CA PHE A 113 -18.84 6.25 0.51
C PHE A 113 -18.06 4.93 0.40
N LEU A 114 -17.82 4.42 -0.82
CA LEU A 114 -17.05 3.21 -1.05
C LEU A 114 -15.58 3.40 -0.61
N ASP A 115 -14.97 4.54 -0.95
CA ASP A 115 -13.62 4.91 -0.52
C ASP A 115 -13.51 4.97 1.00
N LYS A 116 -14.39 5.74 1.69
CA LYS A 116 -14.44 5.79 3.16
C LYS A 116 -14.65 4.42 3.78
N SER A 117 -15.45 3.57 3.16
CA SER A 117 -15.69 2.21 3.64
C SER A 117 -14.42 1.35 3.49
N SER A 118 -13.69 1.46 2.40
CA SER A 118 -12.41 0.76 2.21
C SER A 118 -11.39 1.17 3.28
N LEU A 119 -11.35 2.46 3.64
CA LEU A 119 -10.45 2.99 4.67
C LEU A 119 -10.77 2.47 6.07
N ALA A 120 -11.97 2.01 6.33
CA ALA A 120 -12.36 1.46 7.64
C ALA A 120 -11.88 0.03 7.88
N ILE A 121 -11.69 -0.75 6.82
CA ILE A 121 -11.21 -2.13 6.94
C ILE A 121 -9.71 -2.10 7.24
N ARG A 122 -9.30 -2.68 8.37
CA ARG A 122 -7.92 -2.61 8.85
C ARG A 122 -6.99 -3.57 8.09
N PRO A 123 -5.68 -3.28 8.01
CA PRO A 123 -4.69 -4.19 7.43
C PRO A 123 -4.72 -5.59 8.06
N GLU A 124 -4.86 -5.67 9.39
CA GLU A 124 -4.93 -6.93 10.14
C GLU A 124 -6.16 -7.75 9.77
N THR A 125 -7.26 -7.08 9.42
CA THR A 125 -8.48 -7.74 8.93
C THR A 125 -8.23 -8.39 7.58
N TRP A 126 -7.56 -7.72 6.65
CA TRP A 126 -7.17 -8.30 5.37
C TRP A 126 -6.21 -9.47 5.54
N LYS A 127 -5.25 -9.39 6.46
CA LYS A 127 -4.35 -10.51 6.76
C LYS A 127 -5.14 -11.73 7.23
N ARG A 128 -6.06 -11.53 8.19
CA ARG A 128 -6.90 -12.59 8.73
C ARG A 128 -7.83 -13.21 7.70
N VAL A 129 -8.40 -12.40 6.82
CA VAL A 129 -9.25 -12.88 5.71
C VAL A 129 -8.44 -13.75 4.74
N ASN A 130 -7.20 -13.37 4.41
CA ASN A 130 -6.32 -14.19 3.57
C ASN A 130 -5.94 -15.52 4.24
N GLU A 131 -5.69 -15.53 5.56
CA GLU A 131 -5.48 -16.77 6.32
C GLU A 131 -6.69 -17.72 6.24
N LEU A 132 -7.93 -17.18 6.32
CA LEU A 132 -9.15 -17.98 6.17
C LEU A 132 -9.26 -18.59 4.77
N LEU A 133 -8.98 -17.81 3.72
CA LEU A 133 -8.95 -18.32 2.34
C LEU A 133 -7.89 -19.42 2.16
N GLY A 134 -6.70 -19.25 2.75
CA GLY A 134 -5.64 -20.26 2.69
C GLY A 134 -6.10 -21.59 3.30
N ARG A 135 -6.70 -21.56 4.48
CA ARG A 135 -7.26 -22.75 5.14
C ARG A 135 -8.40 -23.37 4.33
N TYR A 136 -9.26 -22.54 3.75
CA TYR A 136 -10.33 -23.01 2.86
C TYR A 136 -9.75 -23.72 1.65
N GLY A 137 -8.77 -23.12 0.94
CA GLY A 137 -8.15 -23.72 -0.24
C GLY A 137 -7.46 -25.07 0.04
N VAL A 138 -6.78 -25.20 1.20
CA VAL A 138 -6.21 -26.49 1.65
C VAL A 138 -7.32 -27.50 1.93
N LYS A 139 -8.37 -27.10 2.66
CA LYS A 139 -9.50 -27.98 2.99
C LYS A 139 -10.23 -28.51 1.75
N GLN A 140 -10.30 -27.68 0.69
CA GLN A 140 -10.91 -28.09 -0.59
C GLN A 140 -9.93 -28.87 -1.49
N GLY A 141 -8.66 -29.05 -1.09
CA GLY A 141 -7.64 -29.71 -1.90
C GLY A 141 -7.20 -28.90 -3.13
N ILE A 142 -7.54 -27.61 -3.20
CA ILE A 142 -7.20 -26.72 -4.32
C ILE A 142 -5.73 -26.31 -4.26
N ILE A 143 -5.19 -26.09 -3.07
CA ILE A 143 -3.80 -25.68 -2.86
C ILE A 143 -3.04 -26.65 -1.98
N ASN A 144 -1.76 -26.83 -2.31
CA ASN A 144 -0.85 -27.67 -1.52
C ASN A 144 0.19 -26.78 -0.79
N PRO A 145 0.05 -26.59 0.54
CA PRO A 145 0.96 -25.73 1.29
C PRO A 145 2.34 -26.35 1.54
N LYS A 146 2.57 -27.62 1.20
CA LYS A 146 3.86 -28.29 1.46
C LYS A 146 5.01 -27.76 0.62
N VAL A 147 4.72 -27.18 -0.54
CA VAL A 147 5.72 -26.64 -1.47
C VAL A 147 5.44 -25.17 -1.70
N ILE A 148 6.31 -24.33 -1.17
CA ILE A 148 6.15 -22.87 -1.25
C ILE A 148 7.41 -22.21 -1.83
N ARG A 149 7.19 -21.06 -2.44
CA ARG A 149 8.25 -20.16 -2.90
C ARG A 149 8.01 -18.77 -2.33
N THR A 150 9.08 -18.03 -2.10
CA THR A 150 9.01 -16.67 -1.56
C THR A 150 9.91 -15.73 -2.31
N ASP A 151 9.48 -14.48 -2.42
CA ASP A 151 10.25 -13.40 -3.00
C ASP A 151 9.76 -12.05 -2.45
N THR A 152 10.56 -11.01 -2.61
CA THR A 152 10.19 -9.64 -2.27
C THR A 152 9.99 -8.79 -3.50
N THR A 153 9.01 -7.91 -3.43
CA THR A 153 8.82 -6.87 -4.43
C THR A 153 8.75 -5.50 -3.77
N VAL A 154 8.94 -4.45 -4.55
CA VAL A 154 8.71 -3.08 -4.10
C VAL A 154 7.45 -2.56 -4.74
N MET A 155 6.61 -1.94 -3.91
CA MET A 155 5.50 -1.12 -4.34
C MET A 155 5.83 0.33 -3.99
N GLU A 156 5.69 1.25 -4.95
CA GLU A 156 6.01 2.66 -4.72
C GLU A 156 4.92 3.37 -3.91
N ALA A 157 5.32 4.31 -3.07
CA ALA A 157 4.42 5.29 -2.47
C ALA A 157 4.04 6.37 -3.51
N ASN A 158 2.88 7.01 -3.32
CA ASN A 158 2.43 8.07 -4.23
C ASN A 158 3.10 9.40 -3.93
N ILE A 159 4.38 9.47 -4.25
CA ILE A 159 5.18 10.70 -4.11
C ILE A 159 5.78 11.11 -5.46
N HIS A 160 6.11 12.38 -5.62
CA HIS A 160 6.98 12.81 -6.69
C HIS A 160 8.44 12.45 -6.38
N TYR A 161 9.31 12.46 -7.39
CA TYR A 161 10.75 12.21 -7.17
C TYR A 161 11.32 13.24 -6.19
N PRO A 162 11.83 12.82 -5.01
CA PRO A 162 12.25 13.73 -3.96
C PRO A 162 13.60 14.37 -4.28
N THR A 163 13.63 15.68 -4.28
CA THR A 163 14.86 16.49 -4.27
C THR A 163 14.80 17.45 -3.08
N ASP A 164 15.94 17.91 -2.58
CA ASP A 164 15.95 18.88 -1.46
C ASP A 164 15.13 20.12 -1.82
N ALA A 165 15.23 20.60 -3.06
CA ALA A 165 14.47 21.75 -3.53
C ALA A 165 12.95 21.49 -3.52
N SER A 166 12.51 20.29 -3.99
CA SER A 166 11.08 19.98 -4.00
C SER A 166 10.51 19.76 -2.61
N LEU A 167 11.26 19.14 -1.70
CA LEU A 167 10.85 18.96 -0.30
C LEU A 167 10.77 20.31 0.47
N LEU A 168 11.72 21.21 0.23
CA LEU A 168 11.66 22.56 0.78
C LEU A 168 10.46 23.34 0.23
N TRP A 169 10.17 23.21 -1.07
CA TRP A 169 8.99 23.82 -1.66
C TRP A 169 7.69 23.25 -1.11
N ASP A 170 7.58 21.95 -0.93
CA ASP A 170 6.41 21.31 -0.33
C ASP A 170 6.21 21.77 1.13
N THR A 171 7.31 21.86 1.90
CA THR A 171 7.30 22.40 3.27
C THR A 171 6.74 23.82 3.29
N TRP A 172 7.28 24.72 2.45
CA TRP A 172 6.77 26.08 2.34
C TRP A 172 5.28 26.12 2.00
N ARG A 173 4.88 25.43 0.94
CA ARG A 173 3.52 25.44 0.39
C ARG A 173 2.48 24.96 1.39
N VAL A 174 2.79 23.93 2.17
CA VAL A 174 1.86 23.37 3.17
C VAL A 174 1.79 24.31 4.38
N ALA A 175 2.93 24.77 4.90
CA ALA A 175 2.96 25.69 6.02
C ALA A 175 2.20 27.00 5.70
N GLU A 176 2.50 27.62 4.56
CA GLU A 176 1.83 28.86 4.12
C GLU A 176 0.32 28.66 3.97
N ARG A 177 -0.14 27.59 3.31
CA ARG A 177 -1.56 27.31 3.13
C ARG A 177 -2.31 27.21 4.46
N LEU A 178 -1.73 26.51 5.44
CA LEU A 178 -2.36 26.32 6.75
C LEU A 178 -2.32 27.57 7.61
N LEU A 179 -1.21 28.31 7.59
CA LEU A 179 -1.09 29.60 8.28
C LEU A 179 -2.02 30.69 7.69
N VAL A 180 -2.17 30.74 6.36
CA VAL A 180 -3.13 31.62 5.71
C VAL A 180 -4.57 31.23 6.05
N ARG A 181 -4.89 29.93 6.12
CA ARG A 181 -6.20 29.47 6.59
C ARG A 181 -6.47 29.93 8.03
N ALA A 182 -5.50 29.82 8.92
CA ALA A 182 -5.62 30.31 10.29
C ALA A 182 -5.87 31.80 10.35
N ARG A 183 -5.10 32.61 9.61
CA ARG A 183 -5.29 34.05 9.51
C ARG A 183 -6.68 34.44 8.98
N ASN A 184 -7.24 33.69 8.05
CA ASN A 184 -8.59 33.94 7.54
C ASN A 184 -9.68 33.64 8.59
N ILE A 185 -9.38 32.83 9.61
CA ILE A 185 -10.26 32.59 10.76
C ILE A 185 -10.12 33.71 11.81
N VAL A 186 -8.87 34.04 12.17
CA VAL A 186 -8.53 35.11 13.10
C VAL A 186 -7.32 35.88 12.54
N GLU A 187 -7.51 37.14 12.17
CA GLU A 187 -6.50 37.93 11.45
C GLU A 187 -5.21 38.09 12.26
N GLU A 188 -5.31 38.29 13.56
CA GLU A 188 -4.17 38.46 14.47
C GLU A 188 -3.41 37.14 14.74
N SER A 189 -3.97 35.99 14.42
CA SER A 189 -3.34 34.67 14.67
C SER A 189 -2.03 34.48 13.91
N VAL A 190 -1.90 35.15 12.76
CA VAL A 190 -0.70 35.08 11.91
C VAL A 190 -0.43 36.43 11.27
N PRO A 191 0.32 37.35 11.94
CA PRO A 191 0.55 38.71 11.46
C PRO A 191 1.53 38.83 10.28
N HIS A 192 2.05 37.69 9.78
CA HIS A 192 3.09 37.65 8.75
C HIS A 192 2.52 37.61 7.33
N ARG A 193 3.20 38.32 6.40
CA ARG A 193 2.92 38.24 4.95
C ARG A 193 3.89 37.28 4.29
N PHE A 194 3.36 36.29 3.56
CA PHE A 194 4.13 35.29 2.84
C PHE A 194 4.32 35.69 1.38
N HIS A 195 5.56 35.74 0.92
CA HIS A 195 5.91 36.07 -0.47
C HIS A 195 6.11 34.85 -1.34
N THR A 196 5.12 33.94 -1.42
CA THR A 196 5.16 32.62 -2.05
C THR A 196 5.61 32.67 -3.50
N ARG A 197 5.27 33.71 -4.27
CA ARG A 197 5.76 33.87 -5.66
C ARG A 197 7.29 33.99 -5.74
N LYS A 198 7.93 34.66 -4.77
CA LYS A 198 9.41 34.79 -4.71
C LYS A 198 10.05 33.43 -4.39
N ILE A 199 9.49 32.69 -3.43
CA ILE A 199 9.97 31.36 -3.04
C ILE A 199 9.82 30.37 -4.19
N LYS A 200 8.69 30.40 -4.90
CA LYS A 200 8.47 29.57 -6.08
C LYS A 200 9.50 29.85 -7.18
N LYS A 201 9.90 31.12 -7.38
CA LYS A 201 10.94 31.47 -8.35
C LYS A 201 12.30 30.87 -7.96
N LEU A 202 12.68 30.89 -6.67
CA LEU A 202 13.90 30.23 -6.18
C LEU A 202 13.87 28.74 -6.46
N TYR A 203 12.79 28.06 -6.05
CA TYR A 203 12.58 26.62 -6.31
C TYR A 203 12.72 26.27 -7.80
N LEU A 204 12.02 27.00 -8.68
CA LEU A 204 12.06 26.78 -10.12
C LEU A 204 13.45 27.04 -10.71
N PHE A 205 14.17 28.06 -10.22
CA PHE A 205 15.53 28.35 -10.65
C PHE A 205 16.49 27.21 -10.27
N ILE A 206 16.41 26.73 -9.02
CA ILE A 206 17.22 25.59 -8.55
C ILE A 206 16.94 24.35 -9.40
N THR A 207 15.66 23.98 -9.53
CA THR A 207 15.25 22.80 -10.31
C THR A 207 15.75 22.85 -11.76
N ARG A 208 15.71 24.04 -12.37
CA ARG A 208 16.10 24.21 -13.78
C ARG A 208 17.61 24.13 -13.99
N TYR A 209 18.40 24.61 -13.03
CA TYR A 209 19.83 24.83 -13.22
C TYR A 209 20.73 23.97 -12.32
N SER A 210 20.19 23.08 -11.49
CA SER A 210 20.97 22.20 -10.62
C SER A 210 21.96 21.28 -11.38
N SER A 211 21.65 20.89 -12.61
CA SER A 211 22.53 20.08 -13.46
C SER A 211 23.34 20.90 -14.48
N SER A 212 23.37 22.24 -14.37
CA SER A 212 24.09 23.08 -15.31
C SER A 212 25.62 22.90 -15.18
N PRO A 213 26.39 22.76 -16.29
CA PRO A 213 27.84 22.68 -16.24
C PRO A 213 28.52 24.03 -15.95
N SER A 214 27.78 25.14 -16.02
CA SER A 214 28.34 26.50 -15.82
C SER A 214 28.61 26.80 -14.35
N ALA A 215 29.87 27.04 -13.97
CA ALA A 215 30.28 27.41 -12.62
C ALA A 215 29.53 28.64 -12.09
N LYS A 216 29.32 29.66 -12.95
CA LYS A 216 28.54 30.87 -12.61
C LYS A 216 27.08 30.53 -12.25
N ARG A 217 26.45 29.60 -12.99
CA ARG A 217 25.08 29.13 -12.66
C ARG A 217 25.07 28.31 -11.40
N GLN A 218 26.04 27.42 -11.17
CA GLN A 218 26.17 26.64 -9.95
C GLN A 218 26.31 27.54 -8.71
N GLY A 219 27.12 28.59 -8.77
CA GLY A 219 27.22 29.58 -7.69
C GLY A 219 25.85 30.23 -7.36
N LYS A 220 25.08 30.61 -8.40
CA LYS A 220 23.74 31.16 -8.19
C LYS A 220 22.74 30.12 -7.65
N VAL A 221 22.86 28.86 -8.02
CA VAL A 221 22.04 27.76 -7.46
C VAL A 221 22.32 27.60 -5.97
N GLN A 222 23.58 27.63 -5.56
CA GLN A 222 23.97 27.53 -4.14
C GLN A 222 23.42 28.70 -3.32
N GLU A 223 23.52 29.93 -3.83
CA GLU A 223 22.95 31.11 -3.20
C GLU A 223 21.42 31.01 -3.07
N SER A 224 20.76 30.53 -4.15
CA SER A 224 19.32 30.29 -4.15
C SER A 224 18.90 29.21 -3.14
N PHE A 225 19.71 28.13 -2.97
CA PHE A 225 19.47 27.15 -1.91
C PHE A 225 19.59 27.76 -0.54
N ARG A 226 20.64 28.55 -0.27
CA ARG A 226 20.80 29.23 1.03
C ARG A 226 19.58 30.07 1.35
N THR A 227 19.17 30.93 0.43
CA THR A 227 17.98 31.80 0.62
C THR A 227 16.71 30.95 0.80
N LEU A 228 16.54 29.87 0.02
CA LEU A 228 15.36 29.00 0.13
C LEU A 228 15.30 28.32 1.51
N ILE A 229 16.41 27.76 1.99
CA ILE A 229 16.51 27.12 3.30
C ILE A 229 16.17 28.11 4.42
N GLU A 230 16.79 29.30 4.43
CA GLU A 230 16.54 30.35 5.44
C GLU A 230 15.04 30.74 5.48
N ARG A 231 14.41 30.89 4.31
CA ARG A 231 13.00 31.21 4.22
C ARG A 231 12.08 30.09 4.71
N VAL A 232 12.44 28.83 4.39
CA VAL A 232 11.66 27.69 4.86
C VAL A 232 11.84 27.46 6.36
N GLU A 233 13.05 27.68 6.90
CA GLU A 233 13.27 27.70 8.37
C GLU A 233 12.38 28.73 9.06
N TRP A 234 12.35 29.95 8.53
CA TRP A 234 11.53 31.03 9.07
C TRP A 234 10.03 30.67 9.11
N ILE A 235 9.46 30.10 8.01
CA ILE A 235 8.03 29.74 8.03
C ILE A 235 7.75 28.51 8.92
N VAL A 236 8.69 27.59 9.06
CA VAL A 236 8.58 26.42 9.97
C VAL A 236 8.62 26.88 11.43
N ALA A 237 9.43 27.90 11.77
CA ALA A 237 9.41 28.49 13.10
C ALA A 237 8.06 29.13 13.42
N ILE A 238 7.51 29.95 12.50
CA ILE A 238 6.16 30.53 12.67
C ILE A 238 5.10 29.41 12.82
N ALA A 239 5.24 28.33 12.07
CA ALA A 239 4.34 27.18 12.17
C ALA A 239 4.41 26.50 13.54
N ALA A 240 5.60 26.41 14.13
CA ALA A 240 5.80 25.86 15.48
C ALA A 240 5.16 26.77 16.53
N ASP A 241 5.45 28.07 16.50
CA ASP A 241 4.88 29.06 17.42
C ASP A 241 3.34 29.09 17.35
N PHE A 242 2.80 29.02 16.13
CA PHE A 242 1.35 28.89 15.91
C PHE A 242 0.77 27.62 16.54
N CYS A 243 1.42 26.48 16.37
CA CYS A 243 0.96 25.22 16.97
C CYS A 243 1.00 25.23 18.50
N GLU A 244 1.96 25.93 19.12
CA GLU A 244 2.02 26.13 20.57
C GLU A 244 0.92 27.05 21.06
N ALA A 245 0.74 28.19 20.41
CA ALA A 245 -0.24 29.20 20.83
C ALA A 245 -1.69 28.71 20.66
N PHE A 246 -2.01 27.97 19.61
CA PHE A 246 -3.39 27.66 19.22
C PHE A 246 -3.76 26.20 19.26
N GLY A 247 -2.86 25.30 19.65
CA GLY A 247 -3.13 23.84 19.71
C GLY A 247 -4.23 23.45 20.70
N SER A 248 -4.52 24.29 21.70
CA SER A 248 -5.57 24.12 22.70
C SER A 248 -6.60 25.27 22.69
N ALA A 249 -6.71 25.99 21.58
CA ALA A 249 -7.61 27.14 21.48
C ALA A 249 -9.09 26.69 21.58
N ASN A 250 -9.93 27.52 22.22
CA ASN A 250 -11.38 27.30 22.31
C ASN A 250 -12.07 27.35 20.94
N GLN A 251 -11.46 28.01 19.95
CA GLN A 251 -11.96 28.11 18.60
C GLN A 251 -11.62 26.83 17.80
N ILE A 252 -12.62 25.98 17.58
CA ILE A 252 -12.48 24.63 17.02
C ILE A 252 -11.74 24.60 15.67
N GLU A 253 -12.04 25.54 14.78
CA GLU A 253 -11.41 25.59 13.45
C GLU A 253 -9.93 25.97 13.51
N LEU A 254 -9.56 26.86 14.43
CA LEU A 254 -8.19 27.27 14.66
C LEU A 254 -7.37 26.13 15.29
N ALA A 255 -7.92 25.46 16.30
CA ALA A 255 -7.33 24.28 16.92
C ALA A 255 -7.16 23.13 15.91
N ALA A 256 -8.15 22.88 15.06
CA ALA A 256 -8.06 21.88 13.99
C ALA A 256 -6.95 22.22 12.98
N THR A 257 -6.78 23.48 12.63
CA THR A 257 -5.70 23.95 11.74
C THR A 257 -4.32 23.76 12.39
N ALA A 258 -4.21 24.05 13.69
CA ALA A 258 -2.98 23.83 14.45
C ALA A 258 -2.65 22.33 14.57
N LEU A 259 -3.63 21.47 14.79
CA LEU A 259 -3.45 20.01 14.81
C LEU A 259 -3.01 19.47 13.44
N GLU A 260 -3.61 19.95 12.34
CA GLU A 260 -3.19 19.57 10.99
C GLU A 260 -1.74 19.99 10.73
N LEU A 261 -1.37 21.23 11.07
CA LEU A 261 -0.01 21.74 10.90
C LEU A 261 1.00 20.99 11.79
N ARG A 262 0.63 20.68 13.03
CA ARG A 262 1.45 19.90 13.98
C ARG A 262 1.78 18.52 13.43
N SER A 263 0.89 17.90 12.66
CA SER A 263 1.16 16.59 12.04
C SER A 263 2.27 16.61 10.99
N PHE A 264 2.50 17.74 10.32
CA PHE A 264 3.56 17.93 9.34
C PHE A 264 4.88 18.42 9.94
N LEU A 265 4.82 19.09 11.09
CA LEU A 265 5.94 19.83 11.66
C LEU A 265 7.23 19.01 11.84
N PRO A 266 7.20 17.75 12.37
CA PRO A 266 8.41 16.94 12.50
C PRO A 266 9.08 16.66 11.16
N SER A 267 8.31 16.37 10.12
CA SER A 267 8.83 16.12 8.77
C SER A 267 9.40 17.40 8.14
N MET A 268 8.73 18.54 8.34
CA MET A 268 9.19 19.86 7.86
C MET A 268 10.54 20.25 8.49
N GLN A 269 10.67 20.11 9.80
CA GLN A 269 11.91 20.37 10.54
C GLN A 269 13.05 19.46 10.06
N LYS A 270 12.76 18.17 9.86
CA LYS A 270 13.74 17.20 9.35
C LYS A 270 14.18 17.52 7.92
N VAL A 271 13.26 17.93 7.04
CA VAL A 271 13.58 18.37 5.66
C VAL A 271 14.55 19.54 5.69
N VAL A 272 14.27 20.55 6.51
CA VAL A 272 15.13 21.75 6.62
C VAL A 272 16.51 21.39 7.15
N ALA A 273 16.59 20.60 8.23
CA ALA A 273 17.86 20.17 8.83
C ALA A 273 18.71 19.37 7.83
N VAL A 274 18.12 18.42 7.12
CA VAL A 274 18.79 17.62 6.10
C VAL A 274 19.25 18.48 4.92
N ALA A 275 18.40 19.38 4.42
CA ALA A 275 18.74 20.26 3.31
C ALA A 275 19.93 21.19 3.69
N ARG A 276 19.98 21.70 4.92
CA ARG A 276 21.10 22.50 5.41
C ARG A 276 22.39 21.69 5.44
N ARG A 277 22.39 20.48 6.00
CA ARG A 277 23.56 19.59 6.04
C ARG A 277 24.07 19.27 4.63
N VAL A 278 23.18 18.91 3.71
CA VAL A 278 23.53 18.54 2.32
C VAL A 278 23.98 19.75 1.50
N GLN A 279 23.18 20.84 1.48
CA GLN A 279 23.39 21.93 0.52
C GLN A 279 24.35 23.01 1.03
N ILE A 280 24.44 23.21 2.35
CA ILE A 280 25.31 24.24 2.94
C ILE A 280 26.60 23.63 3.47
N VAL A 281 26.50 22.59 4.33
CA VAL A 281 27.66 21.94 4.97
C VAL A 281 28.36 20.95 4.02
N ARG A 282 27.68 20.48 2.94
CA ARG A 282 28.18 19.50 1.98
C ARG A 282 28.39 18.12 2.58
N GLU A 283 27.58 17.77 3.57
CA GLU A 283 27.61 16.48 4.22
C GLU A 283 26.89 15.42 3.41
N THR A 284 27.42 14.19 3.42
CA THR A 284 26.71 13.01 2.88
C THR A 284 25.79 12.44 3.96
N VAL A 285 24.50 12.75 3.89
CA VAL A 285 23.49 12.30 4.85
C VAL A 285 22.95 10.91 4.45
N PRO A 286 22.97 9.92 5.37
CA PRO A 286 22.40 8.59 5.12
C PRO A 286 20.91 8.63 4.75
N ALA A 287 20.44 7.65 3.97
CA ALA A 287 19.03 7.57 3.56
C ALA A 287 18.07 7.41 4.75
N SER A 288 18.49 6.70 5.82
CA SER A 288 17.71 6.51 7.05
C SER A 288 17.44 7.80 7.82
N GLU A 289 18.27 8.83 7.61
CA GLU A 289 18.08 10.14 8.21
C GLU A 289 17.23 11.09 7.33
N LYS A 290 16.90 10.71 6.09
CA LYS A 290 16.16 11.54 5.16
C LYS A 290 14.66 11.35 5.27
N VAL A 291 13.90 12.36 4.86
CA VAL A 291 12.48 12.29 4.56
C VAL A 291 12.34 12.39 3.05
N PHE A 292 11.56 11.51 2.44
CA PHE A 292 11.35 11.50 1.00
C PHE A 292 10.02 12.14 0.59
N SER A 293 9.12 12.37 1.55
CA SER A 293 7.89 13.15 1.36
C SER A 293 7.36 13.61 2.72
N ILE A 294 6.95 14.88 2.82
CA ILE A 294 6.24 15.36 4.02
C ILE A 294 4.80 14.86 4.09
N PHE A 295 4.25 14.37 2.95
CA PHE A 295 2.89 13.82 2.85
C PHE A 295 2.85 12.33 3.18
N GLU A 296 3.92 11.60 2.85
CA GLU A 296 4.10 10.16 3.08
C GLU A 296 5.45 9.94 3.78
N PRO A 297 5.59 10.38 5.05
CA PRO A 297 6.88 10.38 5.76
C PRO A 297 7.43 8.98 6.04
N HIS A 298 6.57 7.96 5.98
CA HIS A 298 6.95 6.56 6.10
C HIS A 298 7.69 5.99 4.89
N THR A 299 7.71 6.74 3.75
CA THR A 299 8.34 6.26 2.51
C THR A 299 9.83 6.03 2.68
N GLU A 300 10.33 4.89 2.23
CA GLU A 300 11.74 4.54 2.24
C GLU A 300 12.36 4.55 0.84
N LEU A 301 13.67 4.73 0.77
CA LEU A 301 14.47 4.61 -0.44
C LEU A 301 15.00 3.17 -0.53
N ILE A 302 14.59 2.44 -1.56
CA ILE A 302 14.97 1.05 -1.78
C ILE A 302 15.90 0.96 -2.98
N LYS A 303 17.12 0.47 -2.76
CA LYS A 303 18.11 0.23 -3.81
C LYS A 303 17.80 -1.11 -4.48
N ARG A 304 17.56 -1.10 -5.79
CA ARG A 304 17.17 -2.31 -6.55
C ARG A 304 18.28 -2.88 -7.41
N GLY A 305 19.39 -2.19 -7.59
CA GLY A 305 20.47 -2.62 -8.47
C GLY A 305 20.13 -2.70 -9.97
N LYS A 306 18.91 -2.26 -10.37
CA LYS A 306 18.48 -2.25 -11.77
C LYS A 306 19.09 -1.07 -12.52
N ARG A 307 19.65 -1.32 -13.73
CA ARG A 307 20.29 -0.29 -14.55
C ARG A 307 19.39 0.91 -14.86
N ASN A 308 18.11 0.65 -15.19
CA ASN A 308 17.17 1.70 -15.61
C ASN A 308 16.45 2.38 -14.44
N LYS A 309 16.41 1.75 -13.25
CA LYS A 309 15.73 2.28 -12.07
C LYS A 309 16.49 1.82 -10.82
N PRO A 310 17.60 2.49 -10.49
CA PRO A 310 18.49 2.07 -9.42
C PRO A 310 17.87 2.21 -8.04
N VAL A 311 16.91 3.13 -7.88
CA VAL A 311 16.20 3.39 -6.63
C VAL A 311 14.69 3.47 -6.84
N GLU A 312 13.94 2.98 -5.86
CA GLU A 312 12.47 3.08 -5.76
C GLU A 312 12.11 3.68 -4.41
N PHE A 313 11.03 4.44 -4.35
CA PHE A 313 10.54 5.08 -3.14
C PHE A 313 9.21 4.45 -2.73
N GLY A 314 9.20 3.69 -1.64
CA GLY A 314 8.03 2.95 -1.21
C GLY A 314 8.36 1.94 -0.13
N HIS A 315 7.70 0.77 -0.17
CA HIS A 315 7.93 -0.30 0.80
C HIS A 315 8.19 -1.64 0.13
N LYS A 316 8.98 -2.45 0.83
CA LYS A 316 9.19 -3.85 0.49
C LYS A 316 7.97 -4.67 0.91
N VAL A 317 7.48 -5.50 0.00
CA VAL A 317 6.42 -6.46 0.23
C VAL A 317 6.98 -7.86 0.00
N LEU A 318 6.96 -8.68 1.04
CA LEU A 318 7.24 -10.11 0.95
C LEU A 318 5.99 -10.83 0.50
N LEU A 319 6.13 -11.79 -0.40
CA LEU A 319 5.08 -12.71 -0.83
C LEU A 319 5.58 -14.15 -0.68
N CYS A 320 4.68 -15.00 -0.23
CA CYS A 320 4.89 -16.43 -0.17
C CYS A 320 3.74 -17.14 -0.89
N GLU A 321 4.01 -17.97 -1.87
CA GLU A 321 2.96 -18.63 -2.66
C GLU A 321 3.21 -20.11 -2.88
N THR A 322 2.14 -20.84 -3.17
CA THR A 322 2.18 -22.26 -3.55
C THR A 322 2.39 -22.44 -5.06
N ALA A 323 2.50 -23.69 -5.52
CA ALA A 323 2.62 -24.01 -6.94
C ALA A 323 1.41 -23.53 -7.76
N GLU A 324 0.23 -23.51 -7.16
CA GLU A 324 -1.03 -23.06 -7.71
C GLU A 324 -1.14 -21.54 -7.81
N LYS A 325 -0.07 -20.79 -7.48
CA LYS A 325 0.01 -19.30 -7.42
C LYS A 325 -0.87 -18.68 -6.34
N PHE A 326 -1.32 -19.45 -5.37
CA PHE A 326 -2.05 -18.93 -4.23
C PHE A 326 -1.07 -18.31 -3.22
N ILE A 327 -1.27 -17.05 -2.86
CA ILE A 327 -0.43 -16.33 -1.89
C ILE A 327 -0.87 -16.74 -0.48
N THR A 328 -0.07 -17.58 0.17
CA THR A 328 -0.35 -18.10 1.53
C THR A 328 0.00 -17.12 2.62
N ASP A 329 1.03 -16.28 2.40
CA ASP A 329 1.46 -15.25 3.34
C ASP A 329 2.01 -14.04 2.60
N TYR A 330 1.85 -12.87 3.19
CA TYR A 330 2.47 -11.63 2.75
C TYR A 330 2.84 -10.77 3.95
N GLU A 331 3.86 -9.94 3.81
CA GLU A 331 4.24 -8.96 4.82
C GLU A 331 4.65 -7.65 4.17
N VAL A 332 4.23 -6.54 4.75
CA VAL A 332 4.62 -5.19 4.33
C VAL A 332 5.55 -4.62 5.38
N TYR A 333 6.78 -4.33 4.99
CA TYR A 333 7.80 -3.83 5.92
C TYR A 333 7.77 -2.30 5.93
N GLU A 334 7.52 -1.72 7.11
CA GLU A 334 7.62 -0.27 7.30
C GLU A 334 9.06 0.21 7.17
N HIS A 335 9.99 -0.59 7.71
CA HIS A 335 11.43 -0.38 7.59
C HIS A 335 12.06 -1.51 6.78
N GLN A 336 13.14 -1.16 6.05
CA GLN A 336 13.82 -2.14 5.23
C GLN A 336 14.41 -3.27 6.07
N GLU A 337 13.96 -4.49 5.78
CA GLU A 337 14.59 -5.71 6.24
C GLU A 337 15.41 -6.33 5.13
N ALA A 338 16.57 -6.89 5.49
CA ALA A 338 17.38 -7.67 4.55
C ALA A 338 16.69 -9.00 4.23
N ASP A 339 16.65 -9.39 2.96
CA ASP A 339 15.96 -10.61 2.54
C ASP A 339 16.47 -11.87 3.25
N CYS A 340 17.76 -11.91 3.60
CA CYS A 340 18.36 -13.00 4.36
C CYS A 340 17.82 -13.18 5.79
N ASN A 341 17.15 -12.17 6.35
CA ASN A 341 16.50 -12.26 7.66
C ASN A 341 15.05 -12.76 7.56
N LEU A 342 14.50 -12.89 6.35
CA LEU A 342 13.07 -13.18 6.15
C LEU A 342 12.74 -14.66 6.09
N THR A 343 13.74 -15.52 5.87
CA THR A 343 13.53 -16.98 5.69
C THR A 343 12.94 -17.63 6.94
N GLU A 344 13.49 -17.37 8.12
CA GLU A 344 12.97 -17.94 9.38
C GLU A 344 11.56 -17.46 9.71
N PRO A 345 11.23 -16.14 9.67
CA PRO A 345 9.87 -15.65 9.84
C PRO A 345 8.85 -16.28 8.88
N VAL A 346 9.22 -16.55 7.62
CA VAL A 346 8.35 -17.23 6.64
C VAL A 346 8.00 -18.64 7.12
N ILE A 347 9.00 -19.43 7.55
CA ILE A 347 8.76 -20.80 8.04
C ILE A 347 7.83 -20.81 9.25
N HIS A 348 8.05 -19.91 10.21
CA HIS A 348 7.21 -19.84 11.42
C HIS A 348 5.79 -19.36 11.15
N ARG A 349 5.58 -18.37 10.27
CA ARG A 349 4.23 -17.94 9.89
C ARG A 349 3.48 -19.03 9.14
N HIS A 350 4.18 -19.78 8.28
CA HIS A 350 3.61 -20.93 7.59
C HIS A 350 3.16 -22.00 8.58
N GLU A 351 4.03 -22.41 9.52
CA GLU A 351 3.72 -23.38 10.57
C GLU A 351 2.51 -22.93 11.42
N LYS A 352 2.46 -21.64 11.80
CA LYS A 352 1.32 -21.07 12.54
C LYS A 352 0.01 -21.12 11.76
N LEU A 353 0.06 -20.94 10.43
CA LEU A 353 -1.13 -20.90 9.58
C LEU A 353 -1.69 -22.29 9.32
N PHE A 354 -0.83 -23.27 8.99
CA PHE A 354 -1.22 -24.59 8.52
C PHE A 354 -0.99 -25.72 9.54
N GLY A 355 -0.32 -25.44 10.65
CA GLY A 355 -0.01 -26.43 11.69
C GLY A 355 1.19 -27.32 11.37
N GLU A 356 1.80 -27.20 10.19
CA GLU A 356 2.98 -27.91 9.74
C GLU A 356 3.95 -26.98 9.00
N ARG A 357 5.24 -27.33 9.01
CA ARG A 357 6.26 -26.62 8.24
C ARG A 357 6.21 -27.01 6.77
N PRO A 358 6.63 -26.12 5.86
CA PRO A 358 6.72 -26.47 4.46
C PRO A 358 7.76 -27.58 4.26
N VAL A 359 7.49 -28.50 3.35
CA VAL A 359 8.45 -29.54 2.95
C VAL A 359 9.54 -28.93 2.06
N VAL A 360 9.15 -28.03 1.17
CA VAL A 360 10.06 -27.28 0.29
C VAL A 360 9.81 -25.80 0.45
N LEU A 361 10.86 -25.04 0.70
CA LEU A 361 10.88 -23.59 0.63
C LEU A 361 11.92 -23.14 -0.40
N ALA A 362 11.47 -22.57 -1.51
CA ALA A 362 12.34 -22.03 -2.56
C ALA A 362 12.39 -20.49 -2.51
N ALA A 363 13.60 -19.94 -2.53
CA ALA A 363 13.82 -18.50 -2.59
C ALA A 363 15.07 -18.16 -3.40
N ASP A 364 15.28 -16.88 -3.70
CA ASP A 364 16.48 -16.45 -4.40
C ASP A 364 17.71 -16.40 -3.48
N LYS A 365 18.89 -16.14 -4.07
CA LYS A 365 20.18 -16.03 -3.35
C LYS A 365 20.18 -14.93 -2.27
N GLY A 366 19.35 -13.89 -2.42
CA GLY A 366 19.23 -12.79 -1.46
C GLY A 366 18.67 -13.24 -0.11
N PHE A 367 17.88 -14.32 -0.10
CA PHE A 367 17.30 -14.93 1.11
C PHE A 367 18.29 -15.83 1.86
N CYS A 368 19.49 -16.10 1.31
CA CYS A 368 20.46 -16.95 1.98
C CYS A 368 21.02 -16.25 3.22
N PRO A 369 20.74 -16.75 4.45
CA PRO A 369 21.31 -16.20 5.67
C PRO A 369 22.79 -16.54 5.79
N GLN A 370 23.42 -16.15 6.91
CA GLN A 370 24.78 -16.59 7.24
C GLN A 370 24.82 -18.12 7.39
N LYS A 371 25.98 -18.72 7.13
CA LYS A 371 26.16 -20.18 7.05
C LYS A 371 25.60 -20.95 8.24
N ASN A 372 25.92 -20.55 9.47
CA ASN A 372 25.43 -21.22 10.68
C ASN A 372 23.90 -21.20 10.77
N LYS A 373 23.30 -20.04 10.47
CA LYS A 373 21.84 -19.86 10.46
C LYS A 373 21.19 -20.68 9.33
N PHE A 374 21.84 -20.79 8.17
CA PHE A 374 21.35 -21.63 7.08
C PHE A 374 21.26 -23.10 7.50
N GLU A 375 22.29 -23.64 8.17
CA GLU A 375 22.32 -25.01 8.67
C GLU A 375 21.24 -25.28 9.73
N GLU A 376 20.93 -24.30 10.58
CA GLU A 376 19.81 -24.36 11.52
C GLU A 376 18.46 -24.40 10.78
N LEU A 377 18.25 -23.52 9.82
CA LEU A 377 17.01 -23.47 9.06
C LEU A 377 16.79 -24.69 8.15
N ALA A 378 17.89 -25.25 7.61
CA ALA A 378 17.84 -26.47 6.83
C ALA A 378 17.38 -27.71 7.64
N LYS A 379 17.47 -27.64 8.98
CA LYS A 379 16.89 -28.67 9.86
C LYS A 379 15.38 -28.52 10.07
N LEU A 380 14.83 -27.32 9.82
CA LEU A 380 13.40 -27.03 9.99
C LEU A 380 12.58 -27.41 8.76
N VAL A 381 13.19 -27.44 7.58
CA VAL A 381 12.52 -27.66 6.30
C VAL A 381 13.25 -28.79 5.57
N LYS A 382 12.51 -29.80 5.10
CA LYS A 382 13.11 -30.96 4.43
C LYS A 382 13.99 -30.58 3.22
N ASN A 383 13.58 -29.53 2.50
CA ASN A 383 14.34 -28.99 1.37
C ASN A 383 14.28 -27.45 1.37
N LEU A 384 15.37 -26.85 1.88
CA LEU A 384 15.58 -25.40 1.84
C LEU A 384 16.31 -25.03 0.54
N ALA A 385 15.56 -24.77 -0.51
CA ALA A 385 16.04 -24.54 -1.87
C ALA A 385 16.47 -23.09 -2.11
N ILE A 386 17.47 -22.63 -1.39
CA ILE A 386 18.07 -21.28 -1.50
C ILE A 386 19.54 -21.45 -1.94
N PRO A 387 19.98 -20.84 -3.07
CA PRO A 387 21.37 -20.92 -3.49
C PRO A 387 22.31 -20.25 -2.49
N GLN A 388 23.35 -20.97 -2.06
CA GLN A 388 24.35 -20.43 -1.14
C GLN A 388 25.30 -19.47 -1.86
N ARG A 389 25.90 -18.53 -1.13
CA ARG A 389 26.77 -17.48 -1.71
C ARG A 389 28.04 -18.00 -2.37
N MET A 390 28.57 -19.16 -1.94
CA MET A 390 29.81 -19.76 -2.43
C MET A 390 29.57 -21.12 -3.15
N GLN A 391 28.36 -21.34 -3.64
CA GLN A 391 28.03 -22.59 -4.33
C GLN A 391 28.26 -22.41 -5.82
N ASP A 392 29.32 -23.02 -6.36
CA ASP A 392 29.67 -22.97 -7.79
C ASP A 392 28.87 -23.97 -8.63
N PHE A 393 28.26 -24.97 -8.00
CA PHE A 393 27.48 -26.01 -8.66
C PHE A 393 26.07 -26.12 -8.06
N MET A 394 25.06 -25.97 -8.89
CA MET A 394 23.68 -26.34 -8.52
C MET A 394 23.45 -27.81 -8.84
N ASP A 395 23.05 -28.61 -7.85
CA ASP A 395 22.57 -29.94 -8.10
C ASP A 395 21.23 -29.91 -8.87
N LYS A 396 20.83 -31.03 -9.45
CA LYS A 396 19.59 -31.13 -10.27
C LYS A 396 18.33 -30.75 -9.50
N LEU A 397 18.28 -31.09 -8.21
CA LEU A 397 17.13 -30.79 -7.35
C LEU A 397 17.04 -29.30 -7.04
N LEU A 398 18.17 -28.65 -6.74
CA LEU A 398 18.22 -27.19 -6.53
C LEU A 398 17.84 -26.46 -7.82
N ALA A 399 18.31 -26.89 -8.97
CA ALA A 399 17.96 -26.31 -10.27
C ALA A 399 16.45 -26.40 -10.55
N GLN A 400 15.81 -27.55 -10.29
CA GLN A 400 14.36 -27.70 -10.41
C GLN A 400 13.59 -26.76 -9.46
N ASN A 401 14.02 -26.64 -8.21
CA ASN A 401 13.39 -25.76 -7.25
C ASN A 401 13.62 -24.26 -7.58
N GLN A 402 14.74 -23.92 -8.22
CA GLN A 402 14.94 -22.56 -8.71
C GLN A 402 14.08 -22.23 -9.93
N ALA A 403 13.82 -23.20 -10.81
CA ALA A 403 12.82 -23.05 -11.87
C ALA A 403 11.40 -22.87 -11.29
N PHE A 404 11.05 -23.62 -10.24
CA PHE A 404 9.80 -23.42 -9.49
C PHE A 404 9.76 -22.01 -8.86
N ARG A 405 10.83 -21.54 -8.19
CA ARG A 405 10.93 -20.20 -7.62
C ARG A 405 10.65 -19.10 -8.65
N ALA A 406 11.21 -19.22 -9.85
CA ALA A 406 11.03 -18.22 -10.89
C ALA A 406 9.55 -17.92 -11.23
N GLY A 407 8.64 -18.87 -10.96
CA GLY A 407 7.20 -18.68 -11.17
C GLY A 407 6.58 -17.53 -10.37
N ILE A 408 7.13 -17.15 -9.18
CA ILE A 408 6.61 -16.03 -8.39
C ILE A 408 6.78 -14.67 -9.10
N GLU A 409 7.77 -14.55 -9.99
CA GLU A 409 7.98 -13.35 -10.79
C GLU A 409 6.76 -13.07 -11.71
N GLY A 410 6.13 -14.16 -12.21
CA GLY A 410 4.88 -14.08 -12.97
C GLY A 410 3.72 -13.56 -12.11
N THR A 411 3.57 -14.03 -10.88
CA THR A 411 2.57 -13.56 -9.93
C THR A 411 2.80 -12.09 -9.57
N ILE A 412 4.03 -11.71 -9.22
CA ILE A 412 4.42 -10.32 -8.94
C ILE A 412 4.11 -9.41 -10.15
N SER A 413 4.42 -9.85 -11.36
CA SER A 413 4.11 -9.13 -12.58
C SER A 413 2.60 -8.98 -12.80
N GLY A 414 1.83 -10.03 -12.52
CA GLY A 414 0.37 -10.02 -12.55
C GLY A 414 -0.22 -9.01 -11.55
N LEU A 415 0.22 -9.05 -10.29
CA LEU A 415 -0.18 -8.10 -9.25
C LEU A 415 0.12 -6.64 -9.66
N LYS A 416 1.29 -6.39 -10.22
CA LYS A 416 1.66 -5.04 -10.67
C LYS A 416 0.75 -4.55 -11.80
N ARG A 417 0.37 -5.41 -12.75
CA ARG A 417 -0.45 -5.02 -13.92
C ARG A 417 -1.94 -4.99 -13.61
N ALA A 418 -2.47 -6.07 -13.02
CA ALA A 418 -3.90 -6.22 -12.78
C ALA A 418 -4.35 -5.42 -11.54
N PHE A 419 -3.59 -5.48 -10.43
CA PHE A 419 -3.95 -4.87 -9.15
C PHE A 419 -3.20 -3.55 -8.88
N ARG A 420 -2.55 -2.96 -9.90
CA ARG A 420 -1.86 -1.65 -9.83
C ARG A 420 -0.78 -1.55 -8.75
N TRP A 421 -0.13 -2.64 -8.40
CA TRP A 421 0.90 -2.69 -7.37
C TRP A 421 2.22 -2.00 -7.75
N PHE A 422 2.27 -1.28 -8.85
CA PHE A 422 3.41 -0.43 -9.16
C PHE A 422 3.46 0.81 -8.28
N ARG A 423 2.29 1.36 -7.84
CA ARG A 423 2.20 2.53 -6.96
C ARG A 423 0.95 2.49 -6.08
N CYS A 424 1.11 2.73 -4.77
CA CYS A 424 0.01 2.83 -3.82
C CYS A 424 -0.55 4.26 -3.79
N PHE A 425 -1.83 4.44 -4.05
CA PHE A 425 -2.50 5.74 -3.99
C PHE A 425 -3.18 6.04 -2.65
N PHE A 426 -3.18 5.09 -1.74
CA PHE A 426 -3.70 5.30 -0.39
C PHE A 426 -2.67 5.99 0.50
N ARG A 427 -3.14 6.84 1.41
CA ARG A 427 -2.28 7.61 2.30
C ARG A 427 -1.88 6.84 3.54
N GLY A 428 -0.63 7.09 3.96
CA GLY A 428 -0.01 6.56 5.16
C GLY A 428 0.26 5.06 5.09
N PHE A 429 1.16 4.57 5.95
CA PHE A 429 1.58 3.17 5.97
C PHE A 429 0.41 2.19 6.15
N LYS A 430 -0.55 2.51 7.03
CA LYS A 430 -1.77 1.68 7.19
C LYS A 430 -2.60 1.61 5.90
N GLY A 431 -2.69 2.71 5.14
CA GLY A 431 -3.33 2.72 3.83
C GLY A 431 -2.59 1.85 2.83
N PHE A 432 -1.27 1.93 2.85
CA PHE A 432 -0.39 1.10 2.03
C PHE A 432 -0.57 -0.40 2.32
N ALA A 433 -0.46 -0.80 3.59
CA ALA A 433 -0.62 -2.20 4.00
C ALA A 433 -2.02 -2.75 3.71
N ARG A 434 -3.06 -1.91 3.81
CA ARG A 434 -4.43 -2.25 3.44
C ARG A 434 -4.56 -2.55 1.94
N ASN A 435 -3.97 -1.70 1.09
CA ASN A 435 -3.99 -1.90 -0.35
C ASN A 435 -3.33 -3.22 -0.76
N VAL A 436 -2.19 -3.55 -0.14
CA VAL A 436 -1.52 -4.83 -0.35
C VAL A 436 -2.42 -5.99 0.06
N GLY A 437 -3.01 -5.93 1.27
CA GLY A 437 -3.87 -7.00 1.78
C GLY A 437 -5.12 -7.24 0.94
N MET A 438 -5.74 -6.17 0.45
CA MET A 438 -6.89 -6.25 -0.47
C MET A 438 -6.51 -6.89 -1.80
N GLY A 439 -5.39 -6.45 -2.41
CA GLY A 439 -4.91 -7.02 -3.67
C GLY A 439 -4.55 -8.50 -3.56
N VAL A 440 -3.91 -8.93 -2.44
CA VAL A 440 -3.67 -10.37 -2.18
C VAL A 440 -5.00 -11.13 -2.06
N PHE A 441 -5.98 -10.58 -1.35
CA PHE A 441 -7.30 -11.19 -1.20
C PHE A 441 -8.00 -11.40 -2.54
N CYS A 442 -8.04 -10.36 -3.39
CA CYS A 442 -8.66 -10.46 -4.70
C CYS A 442 -7.90 -11.41 -5.65
N HIS A 443 -6.56 -11.39 -5.61
CA HIS A 443 -5.74 -12.34 -6.34
C HIS A 443 -6.06 -13.79 -5.93
N ASN A 444 -6.09 -14.06 -4.64
CA ASN A 444 -6.40 -15.39 -4.11
C ASN A 444 -7.82 -15.86 -4.44
N LEU A 445 -8.80 -14.96 -4.46
CA LEU A 445 -10.15 -15.28 -4.93
C LEU A 445 -10.17 -15.68 -6.41
N ILE A 446 -9.39 -15.02 -7.26
CA ILE A 446 -9.25 -15.36 -8.68
C ILE A 446 -8.59 -16.73 -8.83
N VAL A 447 -7.50 -16.98 -8.10
CA VAL A 447 -6.81 -18.30 -8.14
C VAL A 447 -7.76 -19.43 -7.75
N LEU A 448 -8.51 -19.26 -6.66
CA LEU A 448 -9.52 -20.26 -6.25
C LEU A 448 -10.61 -20.46 -7.31
N ALA A 449 -11.07 -19.36 -7.93
CA ALA A 449 -12.09 -19.42 -8.97
C ALA A 449 -11.60 -20.12 -10.25
N GLU A 450 -10.37 -19.93 -10.64
CA GLU A 450 -9.77 -20.56 -11.82
C GLU A 450 -9.60 -22.08 -11.62
N HIS A 451 -9.28 -22.54 -10.39
CA HIS A 451 -9.15 -23.96 -10.06
C HIS A 451 -10.48 -24.69 -9.83
N GLU A 452 -11.56 -23.99 -9.43
CA GLU A 452 -12.89 -24.61 -9.32
C GLU A 452 -13.63 -24.67 -10.68
N CYS A 453 -13.23 -23.85 -11.67
CA CYS A 453 -13.85 -23.83 -13.01
C CYS A 453 -13.15 -24.73 -14.04
N GLY A 454 -11.95 -25.22 -13.78
CA GLY A 454 -11.17 -26.12 -14.64
C GLY A 454 -11.31 -27.57 -14.22
#